data_7cae619ed3f00a9060e99b703c0285b6
#
_entry.id   7cae619ed3f00a9060e99b703c0285b6
#
_cell.length_a   1.000
_cell.length_b   1.000
_cell.length_c   1.000
_cell.angle_alpha   90.00
_cell.angle_beta   90.00
_cell.angle_gamma   90.00
#
_symmetry.space_group_name_H-M   'P 1'
#
loop_
_entity.id
_entity.type
_entity.pdbx_description
1 polymer ?
#
loop_
_entity_poly.entity_id
_entity_poly.type
_entity_poly.pdbx_seq_one_letter_code
_entity_poly.pdbx_strand_id
1 'polypeptide(L)'
;MTLHPDWIVPDWPAPAHVRAVFTTRAGGVSSPPFYSLNLGDHVRDTPVSVAANRNILQEALGIRPVYLQQVHGTRAIAIDSNTTNGAVADAAVSTQPGVACTVMVADCLPVLLTDRAGTVVAAAHAGWRGLQQGILEQVFADFNDCFSPPDPAGYARVATNSIATASVASSTMAWLGPCIGPQAFEVGPEVLDAFVSLDPGARAMFLPGAQGKWLADLSGLARLRLQALGITRIYGNDGSAAWCTVSNPSRFFSHRRSSVALGGSGRMAACIWLS
;
A
#
# COMPACT_ATOMS: atom_id res chain seq x y z
N MET A 1 12.96 7.81 -18.71
CA MET A 1 12.40 6.98 -17.63
C MET A 1 12.22 5.57 -18.19
N THR A 2 12.99 4.61 -17.74
CA THR A 2 12.91 3.20 -18.20
C THR A 2 12.69 2.31 -16.99
N LEU A 3 11.44 1.88 -16.81
CA LEU A 3 11.08 0.94 -15.73
C LEU A 3 11.60 -0.46 -16.06
N HIS A 4 11.96 -1.22 -15.02
CA HIS A 4 12.31 -2.64 -15.20
C HIS A 4 11.09 -3.40 -15.78
N PRO A 5 11.26 -4.27 -16.77
CA PRO A 5 10.14 -4.94 -17.47
C PRO A 5 9.26 -5.80 -16.57
N ASP A 6 9.80 -6.32 -15.47
CA ASP A 6 9.04 -7.12 -14.50
C ASP A 6 8.24 -6.30 -13.50
N TRP A 7 8.44 -4.98 -13.42
CA TRP A 7 7.67 -4.14 -12.51
C TRP A 7 6.25 -3.96 -13.04
N ILE A 8 5.30 -3.80 -12.14
CA ILE A 8 3.89 -3.70 -12.47
C ILE A 8 3.51 -2.22 -12.54
N VAL A 9 3.10 -1.76 -13.71
CA VAL A 9 2.40 -0.49 -13.86
C VAL A 9 0.91 -0.75 -13.63
N PRO A 10 0.24 -0.05 -12.70
CA PRO A 10 -1.18 -0.21 -12.47
C PRO A 10 -2.01 -0.01 -13.75
N ASP A 11 -2.83 -1.00 -14.08
CA ASP A 11 -3.84 -0.91 -15.14
C ASP A 11 -5.13 -0.36 -14.54
N TRP A 12 -5.30 0.95 -14.62
CA TRP A 12 -6.45 1.70 -14.13
C TRP A 12 -6.60 3.02 -14.89
N PRO A 13 -7.80 3.62 -14.97
CA PRO A 13 -8.05 4.83 -15.77
C PRO A 13 -7.62 6.12 -15.03
N ALA A 14 -6.45 6.11 -14.38
CA ALA A 14 -5.90 7.31 -13.78
C ALA A 14 -5.45 8.30 -14.87
N PRO A 15 -5.49 9.62 -14.63
CA PRO A 15 -4.96 10.62 -15.55
C PRO A 15 -3.48 10.38 -15.90
N ALA A 16 -3.07 10.71 -17.11
CA ALA A 16 -1.72 10.40 -17.62
C ALA A 16 -0.58 11.02 -16.79
N HIS A 17 -0.83 12.12 -16.08
CA HIS A 17 0.13 12.76 -15.18
C HIS A 17 0.16 12.12 -13.78
N VAL A 18 -0.76 11.22 -13.46
CA VAL A 18 -0.67 10.36 -12.28
C VAL A 18 0.12 9.12 -12.68
N ARG A 19 1.30 8.98 -12.12
CA ARG A 19 2.19 7.86 -12.39
C ARG A 19 2.25 6.94 -11.17
N ALA A 20 2.26 5.65 -11.43
CA ALA A 20 2.36 4.66 -10.36
C ALA A 20 3.14 3.42 -10.84
N VAL A 21 3.80 2.75 -9.89
CA VAL A 21 4.50 1.50 -10.15
C VAL A 21 4.55 0.65 -8.87
N PHE A 22 4.51 -0.66 -9.06
CA PHE A 22 4.84 -1.62 -8.02
C PHE A 22 6.10 -2.39 -8.46
N THR A 23 7.16 -2.35 -7.64
CA THR A 23 8.39 -3.09 -7.93
C THR A 23 8.18 -4.58 -7.67
N THR A 24 8.90 -5.41 -8.43
CA THR A 24 9.07 -6.83 -8.07
C THR A 24 10.38 -7.01 -7.30
N ARG A 25 10.78 -8.26 -7.07
CA ARG A 25 12.09 -8.56 -6.48
C ARG A 25 13.24 -8.44 -7.48
N ALA A 26 12.96 -8.24 -8.78
CA ALA A 26 13.95 -8.20 -9.83
C ALA A 26 14.54 -6.80 -10.05
N GLY A 27 15.79 -6.75 -10.54
CA GLY A 27 16.44 -5.51 -10.99
C GLY A 27 17.34 -4.83 -9.96
N GLY A 28 17.72 -5.50 -8.88
CA GLY A 28 18.60 -4.94 -7.86
C GLY A 28 19.94 -5.67 -7.69
N VAL A 29 20.66 -5.32 -6.61
CA VAL A 29 22.03 -5.78 -6.32
C VAL A 29 22.15 -6.62 -5.05
N SER A 30 21.09 -6.79 -4.27
CA SER A 30 21.13 -7.56 -3.03
C SER A 30 21.39 -9.04 -3.27
N SER A 31 22.14 -9.68 -2.37
CA SER A 31 22.38 -11.12 -2.36
C SER A 31 21.27 -11.89 -1.63
N PRO A 32 21.16 -13.23 -1.79
CA PRO A 32 20.23 -14.01 -1.00
C PRO A 32 20.37 -13.78 0.52
N PRO A 33 19.26 -13.77 1.29
CA PRO A 33 17.87 -14.06 0.88
C PRO A 33 17.12 -12.88 0.27
N PHE A 34 17.77 -11.74 0.05
CA PHE A 34 17.19 -10.47 -0.41
C PHE A 34 17.29 -10.27 -1.92
N TYR A 35 17.66 -11.30 -2.67
CA TYR A 35 17.90 -11.26 -4.12
C TYR A 35 16.64 -10.85 -4.90
N SER A 36 16.64 -9.72 -5.62
CA SER A 36 17.75 -8.79 -5.83
C SER A 36 17.40 -7.34 -5.45
N LEU A 37 16.17 -6.84 -5.68
CA LEU A 37 15.75 -5.46 -5.44
C LEU A 37 15.08 -5.33 -4.06
N ASN A 38 15.83 -5.55 -2.99
CA ASN A 38 15.33 -5.25 -1.65
C ASN A 38 15.44 -3.74 -1.37
N LEU A 39 14.31 -3.12 -0.99
CA LEU A 39 14.20 -1.70 -0.67
C LEU A 39 14.07 -1.43 0.85
N GLY A 40 13.91 -2.50 1.65
CA GLY A 40 13.74 -2.40 3.10
C GLY A 40 15.08 -2.35 3.83
N ASP A 41 15.31 -1.31 4.63
CA ASP A 41 16.50 -1.11 5.46
C ASP A 41 16.40 -1.77 6.84
N HIS A 42 15.23 -2.29 7.19
CA HIS A 42 14.92 -2.94 8.48
C HIS A 42 14.91 -4.48 8.42
N VAL A 43 15.43 -5.10 7.35
CA VAL A 43 15.33 -6.55 7.11
C VAL A 43 16.66 -7.30 7.17
N ARG A 44 17.71 -6.69 7.69
CA ARG A 44 19.09 -7.24 7.84
C ARG A 44 19.87 -7.44 6.54
N ASP A 45 19.47 -6.80 5.45
CA ASP A 45 20.28 -6.68 4.24
C ASP A 45 21.42 -5.66 4.48
N THR A 46 22.44 -5.68 3.63
CA THR A 46 23.54 -4.72 3.76
C THR A 46 23.05 -3.29 3.44
N PRO A 47 23.37 -2.29 4.26
CA PRO A 47 22.96 -0.90 3.97
C PRO A 47 23.41 -0.40 2.60
N VAL A 48 24.57 -0.86 2.13
CA VAL A 48 25.11 -0.50 0.80
C VAL A 48 24.21 -1.03 -0.32
N SER A 49 23.79 -2.29 -0.23
CA SER A 49 22.88 -2.88 -1.23
C SER A 49 21.52 -2.21 -1.22
N VAL A 50 20.95 -1.93 -0.05
CA VAL A 50 19.66 -1.22 0.08
C VAL A 50 19.77 0.19 -0.51
N ALA A 51 20.83 0.93 -0.22
CA ALA A 51 21.04 2.27 -0.79
C ALA A 51 21.17 2.21 -2.32
N ALA A 52 21.92 1.26 -2.87
CA ALA A 52 22.03 1.07 -4.31
C ALA A 52 20.68 0.72 -4.94
N ASN A 53 19.89 -0.16 -4.33
CA ASN A 53 18.55 -0.51 -4.81
C ASN A 53 17.59 0.68 -4.79
N ARG A 54 17.62 1.50 -3.74
CA ARG A 54 16.83 2.73 -3.63
C ARG A 54 17.22 3.75 -4.71
N ASN A 55 18.51 3.87 -5.03
CA ASN A 55 19.00 4.70 -6.14
C ASN A 55 18.51 4.18 -7.50
N ILE A 56 18.59 2.86 -7.75
CA ILE A 56 18.03 2.24 -8.97
C ILE A 56 16.55 2.58 -9.12
N LEU A 57 15.77 2.46 -8.05
CA LEU A 57 14.35 2.83 -8.10
C LEU A 57 14.17 4.32 -8.39
N GLN A 58 14.87 5.20 -7.68
CA GLN A 58 14.76 6.65 -7.87
C GLN A 58 15.12 7.08 -9.30
N GLU A 59 16.20 6.55 -9.87
CA GLU A 59 16.62 6.82 -11.26
C GLU A 59 15.56 6.33 -12.26
N ALA A 60 15.01 5.13 -12.06
CA ALA A 60 13.98 4.58 -12.93
C ALA A 60 12.68 5.40 -12.88
N LEU A 61 12.30 5.93 -11.71
CA LEU A 61 11.13 6.79 -11.57
C LEU A 61 11.36 8.22 -12.07
N GLY A 62 12.60 8.70 -12.05
CA GLY A 62 12.94 10.10 -12.31
C GLY A 62 12.41 11.06 -11.24
N ILE A 63 12.09 10.55 -10.04
CA ILE A 63 11.49 11.29 -8.94
C ILE A 63 11.94 10.66 -7.62
N ARG A 64 11.90 11.42 -6.54
CA ARG A 64 12.34 10.97 -5.22
C ARG A 64 11.23 10.18 -4.48
N PRO A 65 11.39 8.87 -4.22
CA PRO A 65 10.52 8.13 -3.32
C PRO A 65 10.72 8.60 -1.88
N VAL A 66 9.62 8.77 -1.12
CA VAL A 66 9.67 9.06 0.32
C VAL A 66 9.37 7.76 1.07
N TYR A 67 10.37 7.24 1.80
CA TYR A 67 10.24 6.00 2.56
C TYR A 67 9.81 6.29 4.00
N LEU A 68 8.77 5.60 4.45
CA LEU A 68 8.22 5.69 5.81
C LEU A 68 8.82 4.61 6.72
N GLN A 69 8.87 4.89 8.01
CA GLN A 69 9.01 3.86 9.04
C GLN A 69 7.62 3.28 9.35
N GLN A 70 7.27 2.20 8.63
CA GLN A 70 5.97 1.53 8.74
C GLN A 70 5.92 0.67 10.01
N VAL A 71 4.86 0.84 10.79
CA VAL A 71 4.66 0.18 12.10
C VAL A 71 3.37 -0.63 12.18
N HIS A 72 2.70 -0.85 11.03
CA HIS A 72 1.39 -1.51 10.93
C HIS A 72 0.28 -0.75 11.68
N GLY A 73 0.44 0.57 11.81
CA GLY A 73 -0.53 1.47 12.42
C GLY A 73 -1.50 2.10 11.43
N THR A 74 -2.08 3.22 11.83
CA THR A 74 -3.07 3.95 11.00
C THR A 74 -2.63 5.37 10.64
N ARG A 75 -1.44 5.81 11.08
CA ARG A 75 -1.01 7.17 10.82
C ARG A 75 -0.73 7.38 9.33
N ALA A 76 -1.32 8.41 8.76
CA ALA A 76 -0.99 8.96 7.45
C ALA A 76 -0.29 10.32 7.60
N ILE A 77 0.51 10.71 6.64
CA ILE A 77 1.19 12.02 6.62
C ILE A 77 1.11 12.65 5.23
N ALA A 78 0.98 13.96 5.19
CA ALA A 78 1.20 14.73 3.97
C ALA A 78 2.71 14.81 3.68
N ILE A 79 3.09 14.62 2.43
CA ILE A 79 4.48 14.71 1.99
C ILE A 79 4.66 15.72 0.85
N ASP A 80 5.84 16.33 0.83
CA ASP A 80 6.29 17.30 -0.17
C ASP A 80 7.78 17.10 -0.52
N SER A 81 8.32 18.03 -1.31
CA SER A 81 9.75 18.02 -1.70
C SER A 81 10.72 18.12 -0.52
N ASN A 82 10.30 18.64 0.65
CA ASN A 82 11.13 18.82 1.84
C ASN A 82 11.01 17.65 2.83
N THR A 83 10.02 16.76 2.63
CA THR A 83 9.79 15.63 3.54
C THR A 83 10.96 14.65 3.48
N THR A 84 11.57 14.36 4.62
CA THR A 84 12.67 13.40 4.74
C THR A 84 12.15 11.97 4.94
N ASN A 85 13.02 10.98 4.63
CA ASN A 85 12.72 9.58 4.91
C ASN A 85 12.66 9.29 6.41
N GLY A 86 11.94 8.24 6.81
CA GLY A 86 11.95 7.70 8.16
C GLY A 86 10.84 8.24 9.08
N ALA A 87 9.92 9.07 8.58
CA ALA A 87 8.74 9.45 9.35
C ALA A 87 7.93 8.20 9.74
N VAL A 88 7.52 8.11 11.02
CA VAL A 88 6.70 6.99 11.51
C VAL A 88 5.28 7.17 11.01
N ALA A 89 4.90 6.39 10.01
CA ALA A 89 3.58 6.36 9.40
C ALA A 89 3.41 5.12 8.52
N ASP A 90 2.17 4.76 8.21
CA ASP A 90 1.80 3.65 7.33
C ASP A 90 1.11 4.12 6.05
N ALA A 91 0.92 5.43 5.87
CA ALA A 91 0.43 6.00 4.64
C ALA A 91 1.03 7.40 4.39
N ALA A 92 1.05 7.80 3.12
CA ALA A 92 1.44 9.13 2.68
C ALA A 92 0.44 9.67 1.66
N VAL A 93 0.21 10.99 1.70
CA VAL A 93 -0.63 11.75 0.75
C VAL A 93 0.18 12.89 0.18
N SER A 94 0.02 13.21 -1.11
CA SER A 94 0.65 14.37 -1.74
C SER A 94 -0.25 15.03 -2.78
N THR A 95 -0.20 16.35 -2.82
CA THR A 95 -0.79 17.19 -3.89
C THR A 95 0.30 17.83 -4.76
N GLN A 96 1.56 17.49 -4.54
CA GLN A 96 2.69 18.16 -5.17
C GLN A 96 3.48 17.19 -6.06
N PRO A 97 3.96 17.66 -7.23
CA PRO A 97 4.95 16.93 -8.01
C PRO A 97 6.30 16.89 -7.30
N GLY A 98 7.23 16.08 -7.79
CA GLY A 98 8.60 16.03 -7.28
C GLY A 98 8.85 14.97 -6.21
N VAL A 99 7.82 14.35 -5.65
CA VAL A 99 7.92 13.26 -4.66
C VAL A 99 6.96 12.13 -4.97
N ALA A 100 7.32 10.89 -4.62
CA ALA A 100 6.43 9.75 -4.69
C ALA A 100 6.00 9.29 -3.29
N CYS A 101 4.70 9.18 -3.07
CA CYS A 101 4.14 8.43 -1.94
C CYS A 101 4.55 6.96 -2.11
N THR A 102 5.28 6.42 -1.13
CA THR A 102 5.89 5.10 -1.23
C THR A 102 5.61 4.27 0.01
N VAL A 103 5.09 3.07 -0.19
CA VAL A 103 4.94 2.07 0.88
C VAL A 103 5.66 0.78 0.49
N MET A 104 6.28 0.14 1.47
CA MET A 104 7.04 -1.09 1.28
C MET A 104 6.25 -2.29 1.79
N VAL A 105 6.28 -3.39 1.04
CA VAL A 105 5.53 -4.60 1.37
C VAL A 105 6.31 -5.88 1.10
N ALA A 106 6.00 -6.91 1.87
CA ALA A 106 6.22 -8.32 1.59
C ALA A 106 5.08 -9.06 2.33
N ASP A 107 4.01 -9.35 1.61
CA ASP A 107 2.72 -9.92 2.02
C ASP A 107 1.62 -8.92 2.42
N CYS A 108 1.92 -7.80 3.09
CA CYS A 108 0.91 -6.78 3.36
C CYS A 108 0.39 -6.17 2.04
N LEU A 109 -0.85 -5.68 2.04
CA LEU A 109 -1.48 -5.08 0.87
C LEU A 109 -1.04 -3.62 0.70
N PRO A 110 -0.45 -3.22 -0.43
CA PRO A 110 -0.30 -1.82 -0.78
C PRO A 110 -1.57 -1.32 -1.47
N VAL A 111 -2.06 -0.15 -1.07
CA VAL A 111 -3.21 0.52 -1.68
C VAL A 111 -2.76 1.88 -2.19
N LEU A 112 -2.98 2.15 -3.47
CA LEU A 112 -2.73 3.44 -4.09
C LEU A 112 -4.06 4.13 -4.37
N LEU A 113 -4.14 5.44 -4.09
CA LEU A 113 -5.33 6.26 -4.30
C LEU A 113 -5.00 7.46 -5.18
N THR A 114 -5.94 7.84 -6.04
CA THR A 114 -5.96 9.13 -6.73
C THR A 114 -7.39 9.55 -7.04
N ASP A 115 -7.63 10.83 -7.27
CA ASP A 115 -8.91 11.32 -7.78
C ASP A 115 -8.94 11.30 -9.32
N ARG A 116 -10.13 11.42 -9.90
CA ARG A 116 -10.30 11.43 -11.36
C ARG A 116 -9.62 12.60 -12.07
N ALA A 117 -9.40 13.70 -11.38
CA ALA A 117 -8.68 14.85 -11.91
C ALA A 117 -7.15 14.69 -11.76
N GLY A 118 -6.69 13.76 -10.91
CA GLY A 118 -5.27 13.53 -10.64
C GLY A 118 -4.65 14.67 -9.84
N THR A 119 -5.39 15.27 -8.92
CA THR A 119 -4.90 16.40 -8.11
C THR A 119 -4.28 15.95 -6.79
N VAL A 120 -4.64 14.76 -6.32
CA VAL A 120 -4.14 14.16 -5.08
C VAL A 120 -3.74 12.72 -5.34
N VAL A 121 -2.65 12.29 -4.74
CA VAL A 121 -2.20 10.89 -4.74
C VAL A 121 -1.90 10.43 -3.32
N ALA A 122 -2.15 9.14 -3.05
CA ALA A 122 -1.80 8.56 -1.77
C ALA A 122 -1.35 7.10 -1.91
N ALA A 123 -0.52 6.65 -0.97
CA ALA A 123 -0.13 5.26 -0.81
C ALA A 123 -0.33 4.81 0.64
N ALA A 124 -0.96 3.67 0.85
CA ALA A 124 -1.20 3.09 2.17
C ALA A 124 -0.64 1.66 2.27
N HIS A 125 -0.01 1.37 3.40
CA HIS A 125 0.44 0.04 3.82
C HIS A 125 -0.66 -0.62 4.64
N ALA A 126 -1.46 -1.46 4.02
CA ALA A 126 -2.58 -2.15 4.65
C ALA A 126 -2.20 -3.60 5.04
N GLY A 127 -1.33 -3.75 6.05
CA GLY A 127 -1.22 -4.99 6.80
C GLY A 127 -2.52 -5.24 7.57
N TRP A 128 -2.83 -6.49 7.94
CA TRP A 128 -4.13 -6.82 8.56
C TRP A 128 -4.44 -5.99 9.82
N ARG A 129 -3.41 -5.64 10.62
CA ARG A 129 -3.58 -4.80 11.82
C ARG A 129 -3.98 -3.38 11.46
N GLY A 130 -3.21 -2.73 10.59
CA GLY A 130 -3.53 -1.39 10.12
C GLY A 130 -4.87 -1.33 9.37
N LEU A 131 -5.17 -2.35 8.56
CA LEU A 131 -6.44 -2.45 7.86
C LEU A 131 -7.61 -2.57 8.85
N GLN A 132 -7.50 -3.45 9.83
CA GLN A 132 -8.52 -3.63 10.86
C GLN A 132 -8.72 -2.34 11.69
N GLN A 133 -7.63 -1.65 12.03
CA GLN A 133 -7.64 -0.42 12.82
C GLN A 133 -8.06 0.83 12.05
N GLY A 134 -8.20 0.77 10.72
CA GLY A 134 -8.72 1.88 9.91
C GLY A 134 -7.69 2.70 9.15
N ILE A 135 -6.58 2.10 8.68
CA ILE A 135 -5.60 2.83 7.85
C ILE A 135 -6.22 3.38 6.55
N LEU A 136 -7.18 2.68 5.95
CA LEU A 136 -7.83 3.14 4.72
C LEU A 136 -8.77 4.30 4.99
N GLU A 137 -9.47 4.29 6.11
CA GLU A 137 -10.30 5.39 6.58
C GLU A 137 -9.45 6.63 6.87
N GLN A 138 -8.31 6.43 7.55
CA GLN A 138 -7.43 7.54 7.89
C GLN A 138 -6.79 8.17 6.64
N VAL A 139 -6.21 7.34 5.75
CA VAL A 139 -5.60 7.90 4.53
C VAL A 139 -6.63 8.56 3.63
N PHE A 140 -7.88 8.06 3.60
CA PHE A 140 -8.95 8.69 2.83
C PHE A 140 -9.41 10.00 3.48
N ALA A 141 -9.43 10.10 4.81
CA ALA A 141 -9.72 11.36 5.50
C ALA A 141 -8.67 12.43 5.14
N ASP A 142 -7.37 12.10 5.25
CA ASP A 142 -6.28 13.02 4.90
C ASP A 142 -6.29 13.38 3.39
N PHE A 143 -6.62 12.39 2.53
CA PHE A 143 -6.81 12.60 1.10
C PHE A 143 -7.98 13.54 0.80
N ASN A 144 -9.12 13.34 1.47
CA ASN A 144 -10.32 14.19 1.34
C ASN A 144 -10.05 15.63 1.83
N ASP A 145 -9.25 15.78 2.86
CA ASP A 145 -8.87 17.09 3.41
C ASP A 145 -8.09 17.95 2.41
N CYS A 146 -7.39 17.34 1.44
CA CYS A 146 -6.71 18.07 0.36
C CYS A 146 -7.67 18.83 -0.56
N PHE A 147 -8.96 18.46 -0.60
CA PHE A 147 -9.98 19.16 -1.38
C PHE A 147 -10.70 20.28 -0.59
N SER A 148 -10.43 20.39 0.71
CA SER A 148 -11.02 21.44 1.55
C SER A 148 -10.21 22.73 1.42
N PRO A 149 -10.85 23.90 1.32
CA PRO A 149 -10.12 25.18 1.35
C PRO A 149 -9.33 25.27 2.66
N PRO A 150 -8.14 25.91 2.64
CA PRO A 150 -7.38 26.15 3.87
C PRO A 150 -8.23 26.98 4.84
N ASP A 151 -8.30 26.53 6.09
CA ASP A 151 -8.97 27.31 7.14
C ASP A 151 -8.15 28.57 7.46
N PRO A 152 -8.67 29.79 7.16
CA PRO A 152 -7.94 31.02 7.42
C PRO A 152 -7.72 31.32 8.91
N ALA A 153 -8.41 30.62 9.82
CA ALA A 153 -8.35 30.83 11.25
C ALA A 153 -7.53 29.79 12.03
N GLY A 154 -7.03 28.72 11.35
CA GLY A 154 -6.18 27.70 11.99
C GLY A 154 -6.88 26.81 13.04
N TYR A 155 -8.21 26.82 13.10
CA TYR A 155 -8.96 25.94 14.00
C TYR A 155 -8.93 24.50 13.50
N ALA A 156 -8.96 23.53 14.43
CA ALA A 156 -9.07 22.12 14.12
C ALA A 156 -10.26 21.89 13.15
N ARG A 157 -10.01 21.25 12.01
CA ARG A 157 -11.02 21.04 10.97
C ARG A 157 -12.22 20.30 11.53
N VAL A 158 -13.37 20.97 11.50
CA VAL A 158 -14.67 20.34 11.80
C VAL A 158 -14.97 19.35 10.68
N ALA A 159 -15.48 18.18 11.03
CA ALA A 159 -15.85 17.11 10.10
C ALA A 159 -16.50 17.66 8.82
N THR A 160 -15.86 17.44 7.69
CA THR A 160 -16.29 17.90 6.38
C THR A 160 -17.72 17.47 6.09
N ASN A 161 -18.49 18.38 5.53
CA ASN A 161 -19.88 18.19 5.13
C ASN A 161 -20.04 16.83 4.38
N SER A 162 -20.93 15.95 4.84
CA SER A 162 -21.12 14.58 4.33
C SER A 162 -21.32 14.51 2.80
N ILE A 163 -21.90 15.57 2.19
CA ILE A 163 -22.09 15.67 0.74
C ILE A 163 -20.74 15.86 0.01
N ALA A 164 -19.84 16.68 0.55
CA ALA A 164 -18.51 16.89 -0.05
C ALA A 164 -17.68 15.61 0.01
N THR A 165 -17.70 14.90 1.15
CA THR A 165 -17.01 13.61 1.30
C THR A 165 -17.55 12.55 0.34
N ALA A 166 -18.87 12.43 0.15
CA ALA A 166 -19.47 11.51 -0.82
C ALA A 166 -19.08 11.85 -2.27
N SER A 167 -18.93 13.13 -2.61
CA SER A 167 -18.44 13.58 -3.93
C SER A 167 -16.99 13.19 -4.15
N VAL A 168 -16.11 13.38 -3.16
CA VAL A 168 -14.71 12.96 -3.24
C VAL A 168 -14.60 11.45 -3.35
N ALA A 169 -15.32 10.68 -2.54
CA ALA A 169 -15.33 9.21 -2.61
C ALA A 169 -15.73 8.69 -3.99
N SER A 170 -16.78 9.24 -4.60
CA SER A 170 -17.24 8.85 -5.94
C SER A 170 -16.25 9.20 -7.06
N SER A 171 -15.38 10.19 -6.84
CA SER A 171 -14.32 10.57 -7.77
C SER A 171 -13.00 9.83 -7.51
N THR A 172 -12.84 9.20 -6.34
CA THR A 172 -11.61 8.50 -5.97
C THR A 172 -11.50 7.14 -6.66
N MET A 173 -10.31 6.83 -7.10
CA MET A 173 -9.90 5.53 -7.62
C MET A 173 -8.89 4.90 -6.68
N ALA A 174 -9.01 3.59 -6.45
CA ALA A 174 -8.07 2.79 -5.68
C ALA A 174 -7.46 1.69 -6.56
N TRP A 175 -6.17 1.45 -6.39
CA TRP A 175 -5.49 0.28 -6.94
C TRP A 175 -4.91 -0.55 -5.81
N LEU A 176 -5.23 -1.84 -5.81
CA LEU A 176 -4.74 -2.82 -4.87
C LEU A 176 -3.57 -3.57 -5.51
N GLY A 177 -2.41 -3.55 -4.86
CA GLY A 177 -1.23 -4.24 -5.37
C GLY A 177 -1.12 -5.70 -4.91
N PRO A 178 -0.02 -6.39 -5.31
CA PRO A 178 0.27 -7.74 -4.86
C PRO A 178 0.39 -7.82 -3.33
N CYS A 179 -0.24 -8.86 -2.76
CA CYS A 179 -0.18 -9.17 -1.33
C CYS A 179 -0.23 -10.68 -1.11
N ILE A 180 -0.24 -11.14 0.13
CA ILE A 180 -0.51 -12.54 0.44
C ILE A 180 -1.95 -12.88 0.04
N GLY A 181 -2.10 -13.92 -0.80
CA GLY A 181 -3.40 -14.30 -1.36
C GLY A 181 -4.24 -15.15 -0.38
N PRO A 182 -5.55 -15.28 -0.64
CA PRO A 182 -6.49 -15.94 0.25
C PRO A 182 -6.22 -17.43 0.47
N GLN A 183 -5.50 -18.10 -0.44
CA GLN A 183 -5.10 -19.51 -0.29
C GLN A 183 -3.84 -19.69 0.57
N ALA A 184 -3.16 -18.60 0.94
CA ALA A 184 -1.88 -18.63 1.65
C ALA A 184 -1.91 -17.84 2.97
N PHE A 185 -2.91 -16.99 3.17
CA PHE A 185 -3.00 -16.14 4.36
C PHE A 185 -3.75 -16.84 5.49
N GLU A 186 -3.09 -17.84 6.08
CA GLU A 186 -3.59 -18.51 7.28
C GLU A 186 -3.43 -17.59 8.49
N VAL A 187 -4.52 -17.42 9.25
CA VAL A 187 -4.64 -16.57 10.44
C VAL A 187 -5.36 -17.31 11.57
N GLY A 188 -5.18 -16.84 12.81
CA GLY A 188 -5.93 -17.34 13.96
C GLY A 188 -7.36 -16.77 14.03
N PRO A 189 -8.21 -17.34 14.93
CA PRO A 189 -9.57 -16.86 15.12
C PRO A 189 -9.63 -15.40 15.59
N GLU A 190 -8.61 -14.92 16.29
CA GLU A 190 -8.52 -13.53 16.76
C GLU A 190 -8.52 -12.51 15.61
N VAL A 191 -8.02 -12.89 14.44
CA VAL A 191 -8.04 -12.00 13.26
C VAL A 191 -9.44 -11.96 12.66
N LEU A 192 -10.12 -13.12 12.55
CA LEU A 192 -11.52 -13.17 12.12
C LEU A 192 -12.40 -12.31 13.04
N ASP A 193 -12.30 -12.55 14.36
CA ASP A 193 -13.13 -11.88 15.36
C ASP A 193 -12.91 -10.36 15.31
N ALA A 194 -11.66 -9.91 15.14
CA ALA A 194 -11.32 -8.50 15.04
C ALA A 194 -11.99 -7.79 13.85
N PHE A 195 -12.14 -8.46 12.70
CA PHE A 195 -12.83 -7.88 11.54
C PHE A 195 -14.35 -8.00 11.65
N VAL A 196 -14.87 -9.16 12.08
CA VAL A 196 -16.31 -9.42 12.14
C VAL A 196 -17.00 -8.58 13.23
N SER A 197 -16.29 -8.25 14.32
CA SER A 197 -16.82 -7.35 15.34
C SER A 197 -17.06 -5.91 14.84
N LEU A 198 -16.32 -5.47 13.82
CA LEU A 198 -16.50 -4.16 13.20
C LEU A 198 -17.53 -4.20 12.07
N ASP A 199 -17.46 -5.24 11.25
CA ASP A 199 -18.35 -5.46 10.11
C ASP A 199 -18.68 -6.96 9.99
N PRO A 200 -19.91 -7.39 10.33
CA PRO A 200 -20.33 -8.78 10.15
C PRO A 200 -20.18 -9.29 8.72
N GLY A 201 -20.25 -8.43 7.70
CA GLY A 201 -20.04 -8.76 6.29
C GLY A 201 -18.62 -9.24 5.99
N ALA A 202 -17.63 -8.83 6.80
CA ALA A 202 -16.26 -9.28 6.68
C ALA A 202 -16.09 -10.80 6.83
N ARG A 203 -17.08 -11.49 7.47
CA ARG A 203 -17.09 -12.95 7.62
C ARG A 203 -16.94 -13.68 6.28
N ALA A 204 -17.48 -13.13 5.21
CA ALA A 204 -17.40 -13.72 3.86
C ALA A 204 -15.95 -13.76 3.30
N MET A 205 -15.04 -12.95 3.85
CA MET A 205 -13.62 -12.90 3.45
C MET A 205 -12.75 -13.94 4.19
N PHE A 206 -13.35 -14.86 4.93
CA PHE A 206 -12.66 -15.88 5.68
C PHE A 206 -13.22 -17.26 5.38
N LEU A 207 -12.35 -18.19 4.97
CA LEU A 207 -12.67 -19.60 4.78
C LEU A 207 -12.09 -20.41 5.95
N PRO A 208 -12.78 -21.49 6.40
CA PRO A 208 -12.21 -22.39 7.40
C PRO A 208 -10.89 -22.99 6.91
N GLY A 209 -9.87 -22.94 7.75
CA GLY A 209 -8.57 -23.58 7.57
C GLY A 209 -8.41 -24.82 8.44
N ALA A 210 -7.18 -25.35 8.51
CA ALA A 210 -6.85 -26.47 9.37
C ALA A 210 -6.73 -26.05 10.84
N GLN A 211 -6.94 -26.97 11.75
CA GLN A 211 -6.67 -26.81 13.20
C GLN A 211 -7.29 -25.55 13.83
N GLY A 212 -8.51 -25.21 13.44
CA GLY A 212 -9.22 -24.03 13.98
C GLY A 212 -8.73 -22.68 13.47
N LYS A 213 -7.84 -22.68 12.47
CA LYS A 213 -7.39 -21.47 11.78
C LYS A 213 -8.32 -21.08 10.62
N TRP A 214 -8.05 -19.94 10.03
CA TRP A 214 -8.80 -19.37 8.93
C TRP A 214 -7.89 -18.97 7.79
N LEU A 215 -8.38 -19.04 6.57
CA LEU A 215 -7.77 -18.43 5.38
C LEU A 215 -8.46 -17.11 5.10
N ALA A 216 -7.72 -16.01 5.17
CA ALA A 216 -8.26 -14.65 5.02
C ALA A 216 -7.96 -14.07 3.63
N ASP A 217 -8.94 -13.39 3.05
CA ASP A 217 -8.76 -12.57 1.84
C ASP A 217 -8.48 -11.12 2.23
N LEU A 218 -7.19 -10.74 2.29
CA LEU A 218 -6.77 -9.39 2.65
C LEU A 218 -7.23 -8.35 1.62
N SER A 219 -7.23 -8.70 0.33
CA SER A 219 -7.70 -7.83 -0.75
C SER A 219 -9.21 -7.64 -0.72
N GLY A 220 -9.96 -8.70 -0.42
CA GLY A 220 -11.40 -8.66 -0.22
C GLY A 220 -11.80 -7.80 0.99
N LEU A 221 -11.12 -7.94 2.12
CA LEU A 221 -11.31 -7.09 3.30
C LEU A 221 -11.07 -5.61 3.00
N ALA A 222 -10.01 -5.29 2.24
CA ALA A 222 -9.74 -3.92 1.84
C ALA A 222 -10.82 -3.37 0.89
N ARG A 223 -11.34 -4.19 -0.04
CA ARG A 223 -12.46 -3.80 -0.91
C ARG A 223 -13.72 -3.47 -0.12
N LEU A 224 -14.07 -4.28 0.87
CA LEU A 224 -15.21 -3.98 1.76
C LEU A 224 -15.05 -2.62 2.46
N ARG A 225 -13.86 -2.34 3.01
CA ARG A 225 -13.58 -1.07 3.69
C ARG A 225 -13.66 0.13 2.73
N LEU A 226 -13.06 0.02 1.53
CA LEU A 226 -13.12 1.08 0.52
C LEU A 226 -14.56 1.32 0.05
N GLN A 227 -15.34 0.26 -0.16
CA GLN A 227 -16.76 0.36 -0.55
C GLN A 227 -17.60 1.02 0.55
N ALA A 228 -17.35 0.72 1.81
CA ALA A 228 -17.99 1.38 2.95
C ALA A 228 -17.68 2.89 3.01
N LEU A 229 -16.51 3.33 2.53
CA LEU A 229 -16.15 4.74 2.35
C LEU A 229 -16.80 5.38 1.11
N GLY A 230 -17.53 4.61 0.29
CA GLY A 230 -18.12 5.07 -0.98
C GLY A 230 -17.17 5.02 -2.19
N ILE A 231 -15.98 4.45 -2.03
CA ILE A 231 -15.01 4.27 -3.12
C ILE A 231 -15.35 2.97 -3.85
N THR A 232 -15.96 3.09 -5.03
CA THR A 232 -16.39 1.93 -5.83
C THR A 232 -15.49 1.61 -7.02
N ARG A 233 -14.57 2.53 -7.36
CA ARG A 233 -13.63 2.38 -8.47
C ARG A 233 -12.34 1.73 -7.96
N ILE A 234 -12.38 0.39 -7.80
CA ILE A 234 -11.29 -0.39 -7.21
C ILE A 234 -10.72 -1.35 -8.26
N TYR A 235 -9.45 -1.19 -8.56
CA TYR A 235 -8.68 -1.89 -9.59
C TYR A 235 -7.58 -2.78 -8.99
N GLY A 236 -6.91 -3.56 -9.83
CA GLY A 236 -5.78 -4.40 -9.46
C GLY A 236 -6.19 -5.70 -8.79
N ASN A 237 -5.50 -6.07 -7.73
CA ASN A 237 -5.58 -7.37 -7.07
C ASN A 237 -7.02 -7.83 -6.79
N ASP A 238 -7.40 -8.90 -7.46
CA ASP A 238 -8.73 -9.54 -7.40
C ASP A 238 -8.77 -10.78 -6.48
N GLY A 239 -7.70 -11.04 -5.73
CA GLY A 239 -7.55 -12.22 -4.89
C GLY A 239 -7.03 -13.45 -5.62
N SER A 240 -6.81 -13.39 -6.95
CA SER A 240 -6.30 -14.51 -7.74
C SER A 240 -4.83 -14.84 -7.40
N ALA A 241 -4.42 -16.06 -7.76
CA ALA A 241 -3.07 -16.55 -7.51
C ALA A 241 -1.97 -15.70 -8.16
N ALA A 242 -2.27 -14.98 -9.25
CA ALA A 242 -1.33 -14.11 -9.95
C ALA A 242 -0.84 -12.95 -9.08
N TRP A 243 -1.65 -12.49 -8.12
CA TRP A 243 -1.33 -11.40 -7.19
C TRP A 243 -0.72 -11.89 -5.87
N CYS A 244 -0.70 -13.22 -5.64
CA CYS A 244 -0.24 -13.77 -4.36
C CYS A 244 1.29 -13.75 -4.25
N THR A 245 1.82 -13.05 -3.26
CA THR A 245 3.26 -12.95 -2.99
C THR A 245 3.88 -14.29 -2.58
N VAL A 246 3.11 -15.15 -1.89
CA VAL A 246 3.57 -16.49 -1.50
C VAL A 246 3.68 -17.42 -2.70
N SER A 247 2.68 -17.40 -3.59
CA SER A 247 2.58 -18.33 -4.73
C SER A 247 3.50 -17.99 -5.90
N ASN A 248 4.04 -16.74 -5.96
CA ASN A 248 4.89 -16.25 -7.05
C ASN A 248 6.32 -15.90 -6.57
N PRO A 249 7.14 -16.89 -6.14
CA PRO A 249 8.46 -16.65 -5.56
C PRO A 249 9.48 -16.04 -6.52
N SER A 250 9.32 -16.24 -7.83
CA SER A 250 10.19 -15.62 -8.84
C SER A 250 9.96 -14.12 -9.00
N ARG A 251 8.73 -13.63 -8.68
CA ARG A 251 8.35 -12.22 -8.84
C ARG A 251 8.38 -11.44 -7.54
N PHE A 252 7.96 -12.07 -6.43
CA PHE A 252 7.68 -11.32 -5.20
C PHE A 252 8.49 -11.83 -4.01
N PHE A 253 8.90 -10.91 -3.16
CA PHE A 253 9.28 -11.24 -1.79
C PHE A 253 8.04 -11.59 -0.99
N SER A 254 8.20 -12.53 -0.04
CA SER A 254 7.15 -12.89 0.90
C SER A 254 7.77 -13.14 2.28
N HIS A 255 7.28 -12.42 3.27
CA HIS A 255 7.67 -12.60 4.65
C HIS A 255 7.21 -13.97 5.17
N ARG A 256 5.97 -14.37 4.87
CA ARG A 256 5.38 -15.67 5.25
C ARG A 256 6.21 -16.85 4.75
N ARG A 257 6.62 -16.80 3.49
CA ARG A 257 7.41 -17.87 2.86
C ARG A 257 8.85 -17.89 3.35
N SER A 258 9.49 -16.73 3.51
CA SER A 258 10.94 -16.66 3.59
C SER A 258 11.47 -16.39 5.00
N SER A 259 10.67 -15.84 5.92
CA SER A 259 11.13 -15.46 7.28
C SER A 259 11.63 -16.65 8.08
N VAL A 260 10.95 -17.80 8.01
CA VAL A 260 11.34 -19.03 8.71
C VAL A 260 12.40 -19.78 7.92
N ALA A 261 12.20 -19.96 6.61
CA ALA A 261 13.05 -20.81 5.78
C ALA A 261 14.42 -20.19 5.47
N LEU A 262 14.51 -18.85 5.33
CA LEU A 262 15.71 -18.15 4.86
C LEU A 262 16.23 -17.09 5.86
N GLY A 263 15.59 -16.96 7.03
CA GLY A 263 15.98 -15.97 8.04
C GLY A 263 15.69 -14.51 7.68
N GLY A 264 14.99 -14.24 6.57
CA GLY A 264 14.65 -12.89 6.14
C GLY A 264 13.96 -12.84 4.79
N SER A 265 13.39 -11.68 4.49
CA SER A 265 12.75 -11.38 3.19
C SER A 265 12.94 -9.92 2.85
N GLY A 266 13.23 -9.63 1.57
CA GLY A 266 13.27 -8.27 1.06
C GLY A 266 11.90 -7.58 1.07
N ARG A 267 11.89 -6.30 0.71
CA ARG A 267 10.68 -5.48 0.57
C ARG A 267 10.59 -4.94 -0.85
N MET A 268 9.40 -5.06 -1.43
CA MET A 268 8.99 -4.38 -2.66
C MET A 268 8.36 -3.03 -2.31
N ALA A 269 8.25 -2.12 -3.26
CA ALA A 269 7.60 -0.84 -3.07
C ALA A 269 6.43 -0.63 -4.04
N ALA A 270 5.35 -0.04 -3.54
CA ALA A 270 4.32 0.61 -4.33
C ALA A 270 4.53 2.12 -4.25
N CYS A 271 4.67 2.76 -5.41
CA CYS A 271 4.92 4.19 -5.54
C CYS A 271 3.83 4.83 -6.39
N ILE A 272 3.38 6.03 -6.00
CA ILE A 272 2.48 6.87 -6.79
C ILE A 272 2.89 8.34 -6.68
N TRP A 273 2.80 9.09 -7.80
CA TRP A 273 3.20 10.50 -7.83
C TRP A 273 2.51 11.28 -8.94
N LEU A 274 2.59 12.61 -8.84
CA LEU A 274 2.18 13.58 -9.86
C LEU A 274 3.40 13.96 -10.71
N SER A 275 3.26 13.96 -12.06
CA SER A 275 4.32 14.30 -13.02
C SER A 275 4.00 15.57 -13.80
#